data_11d1d3eea67d49069e5077bd4ca2a4ff
#
_entry.id   11d1d3eea67d49069e5077bd4ca2a4ff
#
_cell.length_a   1.000
_cell.length_b   1.000
_cell.length_c   1.000
_cell.angle_alpha   90.00
_cell.angle_beta   90.00
_cell.angle_gamma   90.00
#
_symmetry.space_group_name_H-M   'P 1'
#
loop_
_entity.id
_entity.type
_entity.pdbx_description
1 polymer ?
#
loop_
_entity_poly.entity_id
_entity_poly.type
_entity_poly.pdbx_seq_one_letter_code
_entity_poly.pdbx_strand_id
1 'polypeptide(L)'
;MATDRDPPRRAAAPAARGGTAEPVPVEPSRPHGGIVPSLEGVQEFVEPDVIESASARAAPPFTRLCATIARTCLQLGVFGLMLLLAAVIWQVFGRYVLNNTPTWAESLALLLVLYVTMLGCAVGVRDAGHIGMELLGPLLPERLHLPMEMLIHALTLLFGLLMAWNCAVMLQSVSGYKIPTLGISESYRYVPLVAAGLLIVLFSIEHIIALARGTEVEKAWH
;
A
#
# COMPACT_ATOMS: atom_id res chain seq x y z
N MET A 1 23.34 -51.81 -52.27
CA MET A 1 22.10 -52.26 -51.62
C MET A 1 21.09 -51.16 -51.74
N ALA A 2 20.14 -51.42 -52.64
CA ALA A 2 19.16 -50.46 -53.17
C ALA A 2 18.06 -50.19 -52.15
N THR A 3 17.50 -49.00 -52.17
CA THR A 3 16.07 -48.71 -51.92
C THR A 3 15.73 -47.40 -52.62
N ASP A 4 15.21 -47.55 -53.70
CA ASP A 4 14.12 -47.02 -54.48
C ASP A 4 13.10 -46.19 -53.64
N ARG A 5 12.83 -44.94 -54.05
CA ARG A 5 11.70 -44.16 -53.65
C ARG A 5 11.08 -43.45 -54.83
N ASP A 6 9.94 -43.98 -55.24
CA ASP A 6 9.01 -43.44 -56.21
C ASP A 6 8.50 -42.04 -55.82
N PRO A 7 8.23 -41.15 -56.81
CA PRO A 7 7.56 -39.88 -56.61
C PRO A 7 6.02 -40.02 -56.65
N PRO A 8 5.26 -39.18 -55.87
CA PRO A 8 3.80 -39.27 -55.86
C PRO A 8 3.17 -38.64 -57.07
N ARG A 9 2.17 -39.33 -57.56
CA ARG A 9 1.27 -39.00 -58.68
C ARG A 9 0.54 -37.65 -58.48
N ARG A 10 0.52 -36.87 -59.56
CA ARG A 10 -0.42 -35.74 -59.76
C ARG A 10 -1.84 -36.29 -59.84
N ALA A 11 -2.74 -35.79 -59.03
CA ALA A 11 -4.17 -35.98 -59.12
C ALA A 11 -4.79 -34.86 -59.95
N ALA A 12 -5.65 -35.25 -60.88
CA ALA A 12 -6.34 -34.40 -61.83
C ALA A 12 -7.44 -33.53 -61.14
N ALA A 13 -7.65 -32.35 -61.70
CA ALA A 13 -8.76 -31.45 -61.36
C ALA A 13 -10.11 -32.00 -61.89
N PRO A 14 -11.20 -31.92 -61.12
CA PRO A 14 -12.53 -32.12 -61.67
C PRO A 14 -13.17 -30.80 -62.09
N ALA A 15 -13.93 -30.94 -63.17
CA ALA A 15 -14.63 -29.91 -63.96
C ALA A 15 -15.65 -29.08 -63.18
N ALA A 16 -15.81 -27.86 -63.64
CA ALA A 16 -16.87 -26.91 -63.32
C ALA A 16 -18.28 -27.49 -63.48
N ARG A 17 -19.05 -27.43 -62.38
CA ARG A 17 -20.53 -27.54 -62.49
C ARG A 17 -21.12 -26.20 -62.08
N GLY A 18 -21.88 -25.62 -62.99
CA GLY A 18 -22.72 -24.45 -62.75
C GLY A 18 -23.74 -24.74 -61.64
N GLY A 19 -23.70 -23.94 -60.64
CA GLY A 19 -24.68 -23.88 -59.59
C GLY A 19 -25.27 -22.48 -59.58
N THR A 20 -26.57 -22.40 -59.75
CA THR A 20 -27.43 -21.21 -59.63
C THR A 20 -27.14 -20.51 -58.28
N ALA A 21 -26.84 -19.20 -58.41
CA ALA A 21 -26.67 -18.33 -57.27
C ALA A 21 -27.99 -18.24 -56.47
N GLU A 22 -27.99 -18.79 -55.27
CA GLU A 22 -29.01 -18.53 -54.28
C GLU A 22 -28.91 -17.06 -53.82
N PRO A 23 -30.03 -16.34 -53.69
CA PRO A 23 -29.99 -14.96 -53.25
C PRO A 23 -29.54 -14.94 -51.76
N VAL A 24 -28.49 -14.17 -51.51
CA VAL A 24 -28.00 -13.85 -50.16
C VAL A 24 -29.16 -13.25 -49.36
N PRO A 25 -29.51 -13.76 -48.19
CA PRO A 25 -30.52 -13.13 -47.35
C PRO A 25 -30.07 -11.71 -46.98
N VAL A 26 -30.87 -10.73 -47.40
CA VAL A 26 -30.69 -9.33 -46.97
C VAL A 26 -31.06 -9.28 -45.50
N GLU A 27 -30.04 -9.19 -44.65
CA GLU A 27 -30.20 -8.95 -43.23
C GLU A 27 -30.94 -7.60 -43.05
N PRO A 28 -32.06 -7.54 -42.32
CA PRO A 28 -32.79 -6.30 -42.11
C PRO A 28 -31.86 -5.26 -41.51
N SER A 29 -31.72 -4.11 -42.15
CA SER A 29 -30.99 -2.95 -41.69
C SER A 29 -31.40 -2.65 -40.25
N ARG A 30 -30.47 -2.85 -39.31
CA ARG A 30 -30.64 -2.41 -37.93
C ARG A 30 -30.94 -0.92 -37.92
N PRO A 31 -31.97 -0.45 -37.22
CA PRO A 31 -32.23 0.98 -37.10
C PRO A 31 -30.98 1.61 -36.48
N HIS A 32 -30.55 2.75 -37.01
CA HIS A 32 -29.55 3.61 -36.45
C HIS A 32 -30.00 4.02 -35.02
N GLY A 33 -29.85 3.11 -34.08
CA GLY A 33 -30.00 3.38 -32.67
C GLY A 33 -28.88 4.31 -32.24
N GLY A 34 -29.26 5.39 -31.60
CA GLY A 34 -28.36 6.37 -31.09
C GLY A 34 -27.19 5.70 -30.35
N ILE A 35 -26.05 6.32 -30.44
CA ILE A 35 -24.83 5.97 -29.70
C ILE A 35 -25.19 6.02 -28.20
N VAL A 36 -25.60 4.89 -27.67
CA VAL A 36 -25.58 4.69 -26.22
C VAL A 36 -24.11 4.43 -25.94
N PRO A 37 -23.37 5.34 -25.28
CA PRO A 37 -22.00 5.07 -24.92
C PRO A 37 -22.03 3.80 -24.09
N SER A 38 -21.28 2.77 -24.49
CA SER A 38 -21.09 1.56 -23.69
C SER A 38 -20.64 1.99 -22.32
N LEU A 39 -21.19 1.38 -21.28
CA LEU A 39 -20.81 1.70 -19.88
C LEU A 39 -19.30 1.61 -19.64
N GLU A 40 -18.59 0.84 -20.48
CA GLU A 40 -17.11 0.79 -20.52
C GLU A 40 -16.47 2.14 -20.91
N GLY A 41 -17.06 2.90 -21.87
CA GLY A 41 -16.55 4.23 -22.26
C GLY A 41 -16.87 5.33 -21.23
N VAL A 42 -17.85 5.11 -20.36
CA VAL A 42 -18.17 6.04 -19.27
C VAL A 42 -17.21 5.85 -18.09
N GLN A 43 -16.72 4.62 -17.87
CA GLN A 43 -15.73 4.35 -16.83
C GLN A 43 -14.36 4.94 -17.17
N GLU A 44 -13.99 5.03 -18.43
CA GLU A 44 -12.70 5.62 -18.86
C GLU A 44 -12.69 7.15 -18.77
N PHE A 45 -13.86 7.80 -18.71
CA PHE A 45 -13.98 9.27 -18.65
C PHE A 45 -14.22 9.83 -17.26
N VAL A 46 -14.48 8.97 -16.26
CA VAL A 46 -14.59 9.40 -14.87
C VAL A 46 -13.19 9.36 -14.28
N GLU A 47 -12.60 10.55 -14.10
CA GLU A 47 -11.29 10.66 -13.46
C GLU A 47 -11.29 9.88 -12.13
N PRO A 48 -10.29 9.01 -11.91
CA PRO A 48 -10.19 8.19 -10.70
C PRO A 48 -10.30 9.03 -9.42
N ASP A 49 -9.81 10.26 -9.45
CA ASP A 49 -9.87 11.22 -8.34
C ASP A 49 -11.31 11.59 -7.91
N VAL A 50 -12.28 11.57 -8.84
CA VAL A 50 -13.68 11.92 -8.52
C VAL A 50 -14.39 10.76 -7.82
N ILE A 51 -14.13 9.52 -8.27
CA ILE A 51 -14.70 8.31 -7.63
C ILE A 51 -14.13 8.18 -6.23
N GLU A 52 -12.82 8.37 -6.09
CA GLU A 52 -12.10 8.26 -4.83
C GLU A 52 -12.52 9.34 -3.82
N SER A 53 -12.66 10.60 -4.27
CA SER A 53 -13.15 11.67 -3.42
C SER A 53 -14.60 11.48 -2.97
N ALA A 54 -15.40 10.78 -3.77
CA ALA A 54 -16.78 10.44 -3.42
C ALA A 54 -16.83 9.29 -2.40
N SER A 55 -15.99 8.26 -2.54
CA SER A 55 -15.89 7.15 -1.59
C SER A 55 -15.35 7.62 -0.23
N ALA A 56 -14.33 8.48 -0.24
CA ALA A 56 -13.79 9.09 0.97
C ALA A 56 -14.82 9.93 1.73
N ARG A 57 -15.76 10.58 1.02
CA ARG A 57 -16.88 11.32 1.64
C ARG A 57 -17.95 10.40 2.23
N ALA A 58 -18.08 9.18 1.75
CA ALA A 58 -19.04 8.21 2.26
C ALA A 58 -18.50 7.40 3.46
N ALA A 59 -17.18 7.43 3.72
CA ALA A 59 -16.55 6.70 4.81
C ALA A 59 -17.03 7.18 6.19
N PRO A 60 -17.18 6.29 7.17
CA PRO A 60 -17.57 6.66 8.53
C PRO A 60 -16.55 7.63 9.15
N PRO A 61 -16.98 8.51 10.07
CA PRO A 61 -16.13 9.59 10.61
C PRO A 61 -14.84 9.06 11.28
N PHE A 62 -14.89 7.85 11.83
CA PHE A 62 -13.74 7.19 12.44
C PHE A 62 -12.65 6.85 11.40
N THR A 63 -13.02 6.27 10.27
CA THR A 63 -12.08 5.94 9.18
C THR A 63 -11.46 7.19 8.56
N ARG A 64 -12.24 8.29 8.44
CA ARG A 64 -11.70 9.59 7.99
C ARG A 64 -10.66 10.14 8.96
N LEU A 65 -10.91 10.01 10.26
CA LEU A 65 -9.95 10.45 11.29
C LEU A 65 -8.65 9.64 11.17
N CYS A 66 -8.73 8.31 11.06
CA CYS A 66 -7.58 7.44 10.89
C CYS A 66 -6.81 7.76 9.60
N ALA A 67 -7.50 7.98 8.47
CA ALA A 67 -6.90 8.39 7.21
C ALA A 67 -6.15 9.74 7.32
N THR A 68 -6.75 10.72 8.00
CA THR A 68 -6.12 12.02 8.24
C THR A 68 -4.87 11.88 9.10
N ILE A 69 -4.92 11.09 10.17
CA ILE A 69 -3.76 10.80 11.03
C ILE A 69 -2.67 10.13 10.21
N ALA A 70 -3.00 9.12 9.40
CA ALA A 70 -2.03 8.41 8.57
C ALA A 70 -1.35 9.35 7.55
N ARG A 71 -2.11 10.19 6.84
CA ARG A 71 -1.57 11.21 5.92
C ARG A 71 -0.65 12.20 6.64
N THR A 72 -1.03 12.66 7.81
CA THR A 72 -0.18 13.55 8.62
C THR A 72 1.10 12.86 9.05
N CYS A 73 1.03 11.59 9.46
CA CYS A 73 2.23 10.80 9.80
C CYS A 73 3.15 10.61 8.60
N LEU A 74 2.61 10.36 7.39
CA LEU A 74 3.40 10.29 6.16
C LEU A 74 4.10 11.63 5.85
N GLN A 75 3.39 12.74 5.93
CA GLN A 75 3.96 14.07 5.69
C GLN A 75 5.07 14.39 6.69
N LEU A 76 4.86 14.08 7.98
CA LEU A 76 5.88 14.22 9.02
C LEU A 76 7.07 13.29 8.75
N GLY A 77 6.83 12.07 8.28
CA GLY A 77 7.86 11.12 7.88
C GLY A 77 8.72 11.64 6.73
N VAL A 78 8.10 12.16 5.67
CA VAL A 78 8.81 12.76 4.52
C VAL A 78 9.62 13.99 4.96
N PHE A 79 9.03 14.87 5.75
CA PHE A 79 9.74 16.04 6.29
C PHE A 79 10.91 15.61 7.18
N GLY A 80 10.72 14.63 8.06
CA GLY A 80 11.77 14.06 8.89
C GLY A 80 12.89 13.44 8.06
N LEU A 81 12.57 12.76 6.95
CA LEU A 81 13.55 12.19 6.02
C LEU A 81 14.37 13.30 5.34
N MET A 82 13.76 14.41 4.92
CA MET A 82 14.47 15.55 4.36
C MET A 82 15.42 16.19 5.38
N LEU A 83 14.95 16.33 6.62
CA LEU A 83 15.77 16.87 7.71
C LEU A 83 16.94 15.93 8.05
N LEU A 84 16.69 14.61 8.04
CA LEU A 84 17.72 13.59 8.21
C LEU A 84 18.81 13.71 7.14
N LEU A 85 18.39 13.80 5.87
CA LEU A 85 19.32 13.96 4.74
C LEU A 85 20.17 15.23 4.90
N ALA A 86 19.54 16.35 5.26
CA ALA A 86 20.25 17.61 5.53
C ALA A 86 21.25 17.49 6.69
N ALA A 87 20.88 16.81 7.78
CA ALA A 87 21.76 16.59 8.92
C ALA A 87 22.97 15.72 8.55
N VAL A 88 22.77 14.67 7.74
CA VAL A 88 23.87 13.80 7.27
C VAL A 88 24.79 14.55 6.32
N ILE A 89 24.25 15.34 5.38
CA ILE A 89 25.07 16.17 4.49
C ILE A 89 25.90 17.16 5.31
N TRP A 90 25.29 17.81 6.28
CA TRP A 90 26.00 18.73 7.19
C TRP A 90 27.11 18.03 7.98
N GLN A 91 26.85 16.84 8.49
CA GLN A 91 27.83 16.03 9.21
C GLN A 91 29.03 15.67 8.33
N VAL A 92 28.77 15.24 7.08
CA VAL A 92 29.82 14.89 6.12
C VAL A 92 30.63 16.12 5.75
N PHE A 93 29.97 17.24 5.48
CA PHE A 93 30.64 18.52 5.19
C PHE A 93 31.52 18.98 6.37
N GLY A 94 31.00 18.94 7.59
CA GLY A 94 31.75 19.27 8.80
C GLY A 94 33.00 18.41 8.98
N ARG A 95 32.89 17.13 8.69
CA ARG A 95 34.00 16.18 8.81
C ARG A 95 35.11 16.43 7.78
N TYR A 96 34.76 16.62 6.51
CA TYR A 96 35.74 16.66 5.42
C TYR A 96 36.21 18.07 5.05
N VAL A 97 35.37 19.09 5.24
CA VAL A 97 35.69 20.46 4.88
C VAL A 97 36.16 21.28 6.10
N LEU A 98 35.43 21.20 7.19
CA LEU A 98 35.73 21.96 8.41
C LEU A 98 36.70 21.21 9.33
N ASN A 99 37.05 19.96 9.03
CA ASN A 99 37.86 19.06 9.85
C ASN A 99 37.42 19.02 11.33
N ASN A 100 36.14 19.25 11.53
CA ASN A 100 35.49 19.26 12.84
C ASN A 100 34.19 18.45 12.75
N THR A 101 34.11 17.32 13.47
CA THR A 101 32.95 16.45 13.43
C THR A 101 31.89 16.94 14.43
N PRO A 102 30.75 17.47 13.99
CA PRO A 102 29.67 17.88 14.89
C PRO A 102 28.97 16.66 15.46
N THR A 103 29.35 16.25 16.67
CA THR A 103 28.79 15.04 17.36
C THR A 103 27.30 15.13 17.62
N TRP A 104 26.77 16.35 17.73
CA TRP A 104 25.33 16.59 17.87
C TRP A 104 24.55 16.18 16.60
N ALA A 105 25.14 16.34 15.41
CA ALA A 105 24.48 16.00 14.16
C ALA A 105 24.29 14.49 14.01
N GLU A 106 25.24 13.69 14.46
CA GLU A 106 25.12 12.23 14.51
C GLU A 106 23.98 11.77 15.42
N SER A 107 23.93 12.32 16.64
CA SER A 107 22.88 12.01 17.60
C SER A 107 21.49 12.45 17.11
N LEU A 108 21.41 13.59 16.42
CA LEU A 108 20.19 14.08 15.79
C LEU A 108 19.74 13.17 14.65
N ALA A 109 20.67 12.74 13.78
CA ALA A 109 20.38 11.84 12.70
C ALA A 109 19.82 10.49 13.20
N LEU A 110 20.42 9.90 14.23
CA LEU A 110 19.94 8.68 14.87
C LEU A 110 18.52 8.84 15.47
N LEU A 111 18.26 9.98 16.08
CA LEU A 111 16.93 10.29 16.60
C LEU A 111 15.90 10.40 15.46
N LEU A 112 16.23 11.14 14.40
CA LEU A 112 15.35 11.33 13.24
C LEU A 112 15.05 10.01 12.50
N VAL A 113 16.06 9.14 12.31
CA VAL A 113 15.85 7.80 11.74
C VAL A 113 14.78 7.05 12.53
N LEU A 114 14.87 7.08 13.85
CA LEU A 114 13.94 6.38 14.71
C LEU A 114 12.50 6.93 14.56
N TYR A 115 12.34 8.26 14.53
CA TYR A 115 11.04 8.90 14.31
C TYR A 115 10.45 8.55 12.94
N VAL A 116 11.22 8.70 11.87
CA VAL A 116 10.77 8.42 10.50
C VAL A 116 10.39 6.95 10.33
N THR A 117 11.24 6.04 10.85
CA THR A 117 10.98 4.60 10.74
C THR A 117 9.74 4.18 11.51
N MET A 118 9.55 4.67 12.74
CA MET A 118 8.42 4.29 13.56
C MET A 118 7.09 4.84 13.03
N LEU A 119 7.07 6.08 12.54
CA LEU A 119 5.90 6.65 11.87
C LEU A 119 5.57 5.90 10.58
N GLY A 120 6.57 5.61 9.75
CA GLY A 120 6.41 4.85 8.52
C GLY A 120 5.92 3.42 8.77
N CYS A 121 6.45 2.76 9.81
CA CYS A 121 6.00 1.42 10.20
C CYS A 121 4.52 1.41 10.62
N ALA A 122 4.08 2.39 11.43
CA ALA A 122 2.69 2.49 11.85
C ALA A 122 1.73 2.68 10.68
N VAL A 123 2.07 3.56 9.72
CA VAL A 123 1.27 3.74 8.50
C VAL A 123 1.33 2.51 7.60
N GLY A 124 2.51 1.89 7.47
CA GLY A 124 2.68 0.63 6.72
C GLY A 124 1.79 -0.49 7.23
N VAL A 125 1.59 -0.62 8.55
CA VAL A 125 0.66 -1.59 9.12
C VAL A 125 -0.79 -1.32 8.69
N ARG A 126 -1.18 -0.05 8.58
CA ARG A 126 -2.51 0.32 8.07
C ARG A 126 -2.71 -0.06 6.61
N ASP A 127 -1.71 0.22 5.77
CA ASP A 127 -1.82 0.04 4.33
C ASP A 127 -1.49 -1.40 3.88
N ALA A 128 -0.69 -2.14 4.67
CA ALA A 128 -0.28 -3.52 4.34
C ALA A 128 -1.37 -4.59 4.56
N GLY A 129 -2.46 -4.25 5.27
CA GLY A 129 -3.57 -5.18 5.50
C GLY A 129 -4.12 -5.80 4.21
N HIS A 130 -4.17 -5.02 3.13
CA HIS A 130 -4.66 -5.48 1.82
C HIS A 130 -3.66 -6.37 1.05
N ILE A 131 -2.36 -6.08 1.15
CA ILE A 131 -1.32 -6.81 0.42
C ILE A 131 -1.18 -8.26 0.94
N GLY A 132 -1.30 -8.44 2.24
CA GLY A 132 -1.26 -9.78 2.86
C GLY A 132 -2.41 -10.68 2.39
N MET A 133 -3.60 -10.10 2.16
CA MET A 133 -4.79 -10.81 1.70
C MET A 133 -4.69 -11.23 0.23
N GLU A 134 -4.20 -10.37 -0.65
CA GLU A 134 -4.00 -10.69 -2.07
C GLU A 134 -3.05 -11.87 -2.25
N LEU A 135 -2.03 -11.99 -1.38
CA LEU A 135 -1.06 -13.06 -1.44
C LEU A 135 -1.58 -14.38 -0.86
N LEU A 136 -2.36 -14.33 0.21
CA LEU A 136 -2.88 -15.52 0.91
C LEU A 136 -4.21 -16.00 0.32
N GLY A 137 -4.94 -15.12 -0.37
CA GLY A 137 -6.25 -15.44 -0.97
C GLY A 137 -6.28 -16.72 -1.80
N PRO A 138 -5.36 -16.93 -2.76
CA PRO A 138 -5.36 -18.14 -3.58
C PRO A 138 -5.02 -19.44 -2.83
N LEU A 139 -4.38 -19.34 -1.67
CA LEU A 139 -3.93 -20.50 -0.88
C LEU A 139 -4.97 -20.99 0.14
N LEU A 140 -5.92 -20.13 0.55
CA LEU A 140 -6.88 -20.46 1.59
C LEU A 140 -8.28 -20.74 1.02
N PRO A 141 -9.03 -21.69 1.57
CA PRO A 141 -10.46 -21.85 1.26
C PRO A 141 -11.25 -20.64 1.78
N GLU A 142 -12.25 -20.18 1.02
CA GLU A 142 -13.06 -18.98 1.31
C GLU A 142 -13.57 -18.87 2.76
N ARG A 143 -13.86 -20.02 3.38
CA ARG A 143 -14.36 -20.09 4.76
C ARG A 143 -13.33 -19.66 5.81
N LEU A 144 -12.03 -19.69 5.48
CA LEU A 144 -10.94 -19.38 6.40
C LEU A 144 -10.38 -17.96 6.19
N HIS A 145 -10.79 -17.23 5.15
CA HIS A 145 -10.31 -15.88 4.87
C HIS A 145 -10.65 -14.91 6.02
N LEU A 146 -11.92 -14.80 6.36
CA LEU A 146 -12.39 -13.88 7.39
C LEU A 146 -11.76 -14.15 8.78
N PRO A 147 -11.77 -15.40 9.32
CA PRO A 147 -11.16 -15.65 10.61
C PRO A 147 -9.63 -15.47 10.62
N MET A 148 -8.96 -15.75 9.52
CA MET A 148 -7.51 -15.55 9.42
C MET A 148 -7.13 -14.06 9.42
N GLU A 149 -7.89 -13.25 8.69
CA GLU A 149 -7.71 -11.80 8.66
C GLU A 149 -7.98 -11.17 10.04
N MET A 150 -9.07 -11.59 10.69
CA MET A 150 -9.35 -11.17 12.06
C MET A 150 -8.24 -11.54 13.04
N LEU A 151 -7.66 -12.74 12.89
CA LEU A 151 -6.54 -13.20 13.71
C LEU A 151 -5.29 -12.34 13.49
N ILE A 152 -4.96 -12.02 12.24
CA ILE A 152 -3.80 -11.17 11.91
C ILE A 152 -3.95 -9.79 12.55
N HIS A 153 -5.10 -9.14 12.39
CA HIS A 153 -5.33 -7.83 12.99
C HIS A 153 -5.39 -7.87 14.52
N ALA A 154 -5.91 -8.95 15.12
CA ALA A 154 -5.90 -9.14 16.58
C ALA A 154 -4.47 -9.32 17.12
N LEU A 155 -3.62 -10.09 16.44
CA LEU A 155 -2.21 -10.24 16.80
C LEU A 155 -1.43 -8.93 16.64
N THR A 156 -1.69 -8.18 15.57
CA THR A 156 -1.08 -6.86 15.32
C THR A 156 -1.50 -5.85 16.39
N LEU A 157 -2.76 -5.87 16.80
CA LEU A 157 -3.26 -5.05 17.92
C LEU A 157 -2.56 -5.39 19.23
N LEU A 158 -2.47 -6.69 19.54
CA LEU A 158 -1.76 -7.15 20.74
C LEU A 158 -0.30 -6.73 20.73
N PHE A 159 0.38 -6.88 19.59
CA PHE A 159 1.76 -6.43 19.42
C PHE A 159 1.90 -4.92 19.66
N GLY A 160 1.05 -4.11 19.03
CA GLY A 160 1.04 -2.65 19.21
C GLY A 160 0.83 -2.24 20.67
N LEU A 161 -0.08 -2.92 21.38
CA LEU A 161 -0.35 -2.66 22.80
C LEU A 161 0.85 -3.00 23.66
N LEU A 162 1.47 -4.18 23.47
CA LEU A 162 2.67 -4.59 24.20
C LEU A 162 3.84 -3.65 23.93
N MET A 163 4.01 -3.22 22.67
CA MET A 163 5.05 -2.26 22.29
C MET A 163 4.84 -0.92 22.98
N ALA A 164 3.62 -0.36 22.92
CA ALA A 164 3.30 0.91 23.55
C ALA A 164 3.54 0.85 25.07
N TRP A 165 3.09 -0.21 25.72
CA TRP A 165 3.25 -0.39 27.16
C TRP A 165 4.72 -0.48 27.58
N ASN A 166 5.48 -1.39 26.98
CA ASN A 166 6.88 -1.59 27.34
C ASN A 166 7.73 -0.34 27.03
N CYS A 167 7.49 0.32 25.90
CA CYS A 167 8.19 1.55 25.55
C CYS A 167 7.82 2.72 26.48
N ALA A 168 6.56 2.79 26.95
CA ALA A 168 6.15 3.79 27.93
C ALA A 168 6.84 3.58 29.29
N VAL A 169 7.00 2.34 29.75
CA VAL A 169 7.76 2.00 30.97
C VAL A 169 9.23 2.40 30.80
N MET A 170 9.84 2.10 29.63
CA MET A 170 11.22 2.51 29.35
C MET A 170 11.38 4.03 29.29
N LEU A 171 10.45 4.73 28.65
CA LEU A 171 10.42 6.19 28.58
C LEU A 171 10.49 6.82 29.99
N GLN A 172 9.71 6.29 30.94
CA GLN A 172 9.72 6.75 32.34
C GLN A 172 11.03 6.43 33.01
N SER A 173 11.57 5.22 32.85
CA SER A 173 12.79 4.75 33.50
C SER A 173 14.02 5.55 33.11
N VAL A 174 14.09 6.03 31.84
CA VAL A 174 15.25 6.78 31.33
C VAL A 174 15.03 8.30 31.34
N SER A 175 13.95 8.80 31.92
CA SER A 175 13.63 10.23 31.94
C SER A 175 14.67 11.11 32.64
N GLY A 176 15.39 10.54 33.61
CA GLY A 176 16.47 11.22 34.35
C GLY A 176 17.81 11.30 33.61
N TYR A 177 18.00 10.52 32.56
CA TYR A 177 19.23 10.49 31.77
C TYR A 177 19.19 11.51 30.62
N LYS A 178 20.31 12.16 30.35
CA LYS A 178 20.46 13.12 29.25
C LYS A 178 21.41 12.58 28.18
N ILE A 179 21.08 12.81 26.92
CA ILE A 179 21.99 12.57 25.79
C ILE A 179 23.08 13.63 25.83
N PRO A 180 24.36 13.27 26.11
CA PRO A 180 25.41 14.26 26.37
C PRO A 180 25.64 15.25 25.23
N THR A 181 25.44 14.80 23.97
CA THR A 181 25.70 15.57 22.74
C THR A 181 24.60 16.58 22.40
N LEU A 182 23.34 16.28 22.77
CA LEU A 182 22.16 17.11 22.47
C LEU A 182 21.62 17.86 23.69
N GLY A 183 22.01 17.45 24.90
CA GLY A 183 21.52 18.04 26.15
C GLY A 183 20.05 17.74 26.49
N ILE A 184 19.34 16.98 25.65
CA ILE A 184 17.95 16.57 25.83
C ILE A 184 17.86 15.22 26.57
N SER A 185 16.70 14.93 27.17
CA SER A 185 16.46 13.66 27.84
C SER A 185 16.52 12.47 26.88
N GLU A 186 17.08 11.36 27.32
CA GLU A 186 17.12 10.11 26.55
C GLU A 186 15.71 9.54 26.28
N SER A 187 14.72 9.93 27.07
CA SER A 187 13.30 9.57 26.86
C SER A 187 12.78 9.90 25.46
N TYR A 188 13.31 10.95 24.80
CA TYR A 188 12.89 11.33 23.44
C TYR A 188 13.12 10.23 22.41
N ARG A 189 14.00 9.25 22.66
CA ARG A 189 14.18 8.08 21.79
C ARG A 189 13.00 7.11 21.86
N TYR A 190 12.29 7.07 22.99
CA TYR A 190 11.16 6.14 23.19
C TYR A 190 9.81 6.74 22.80
N VAL A 191 9.72 8.07 22.67
CA VAL A 191 8.49 8.76 22.25
C VAL A 191 7.93 8.20 20.92
N PRO A 192 8.73 8.07 19.83
CA PRO A 192 8.21 7.58 18.56
C PRO A 192 7.76 6.12 18.64
N LEU A 193 8.37 5.30 19.50
CA LEU A 193 7.97 3.90 19.69
C LEU A 193 6.61 3.81 20.39
N VAL A 194 6.38 4.62 21.41
CA VAL A 194 5.08 4.70 22.10
C VAL A 194 4.02 5.20 21.14
N ALA A 195 4.31 6.29 20.40
CA ALA A 195 3.38 6.85 19.40
C ALA A 195 3.05 5.82 18.31
N ALA A 196 4.03 5.14 17.75
CA ALA A 196 3.82 4.09 16.76
C ALA A 196 3.00 2.93 17.31
N GLY A 197 3.27 2.47 18.52
CA GLY A 197 2.48 1.42 19.19
C GLY A 197 1.01 1.81 19.33
N LEU A 198 0.73 3.04 19.75
CA LEU A 198 -0.64 3.56 19.84
C LEU A 198 -1.31 3.68 18.47
N LEU A 199 -0.58 4.13 17.43
CA LEU A 199 -1.08 4.20 16.06
C LEU A 199 -1.39 2.82 15.50
N ILE A 200 -0.53 1.83 15.74
CA ILE A 200 -0.75 0.44 15.32
C ILE A 200 -2.03 -0.11 15.98
N VAL A 201 -2.24 0.14 17.28
CA VAL A 201 -3.47 -0.25 17.98
C VAL A 201 -4.69 0.42 17.32
N LEU A 202 -4.62 1.73 17.07
CA LEU A 202 -5.71 2.50 16.47
C LEU A 202 -6.07 1.96 15.07
N PHE A 203 -5.08 1.72 14.22
CA PHE A 203 -5.28 1.21 12.86
C PHE A 203 -5.74 -0.25 12.85
N SER A 204 -5.26 -1.08 13.77
CA SER A 204 -5.76 -2.46 13.90
C SER A 204 -7.23 -2.50 14.33
N ILE A 205 -7.66 -1.59 15.20
CA ILE A 205 -9.07 -1.44 15.58
C ILE A 205 -9.90 -0.98 14.36
N GLU A 206 -9.38 -0.05 13.56
CA GLU A 206 -10.03 0.40 12.32
C GLU A 206 -10.29 -0.80 11.39
N HIS A 207 -9.27 -1.63 11.13
CA HIS A 207 -9.38 -2.83 10.30
C HIS A 207 -10.38 -3.85 10.85
N ILE A 208 -10.35 -4.14 12.14
CA ILE A 208 -11.29 -5.07 12.78
C ILE A 208 -12.75 -4.57 12.64
N ILE A 209 -12.99 -3.26 12.82
CA ILE A 209 -14.31 -2.67 12.67
C ILE A 209 -14.77 -2.70 11.21
N ALA A 210 -13.88 -2.39 10.27
CA ALA A 210 -14.17 -2.44 8.84
C ALA A 210 -14.53 -3.86 8.40
N LEU A 211 -13.76 -4.85 8.85
CA LEU A 211 -13.98 -6.27 8.58
C LEU A 211 -15.32 -6.75 9.13
N ALA A 212 -15.67 -6.37 10.38
CA ALA A 212 -16.94 -6.70 10.99
C ALA A 212 -18.15 -6.05 10.27
N ARG A 213 -17.94 -4.94 9.57
CA ARG A 213 -18.96 -4.23 8.78
C ARG A 213 -18.98 -4.61 7.31
N GLY A 214 -18.02 -5.42 6.84
CA GLY A 214 -17.86 -5.78 5.42
C GLY A 214 -17.48 -4.60 4.54
N THR A 215 -16.77 -3.59 5.08
CA THR A 215 -16.28 -2.41 4.36
C THR A 215 -14.76 -2.46 4.25
N GLU A 216 -14.21 -2.04 3.12
CA GLU A 216 -12.75 -1.95 2.94
C GLU A 216 -12.19 -0.64 3.54
N VAL A 217 -10.95 -0.68 4.01
CA VAL A 217 -10.24 0.48 4.53
C VAL A 217 -9.48 1.15 3.38
N GLU A 218 -9.72 2.45 3.18
CA GLU A 218 -9.08 3.24 2.12
C GLU A 218 -7.58 3.47 2.42
N LYS A 219 -6.74 3.34 1.39
CA LYS A 219 -5.28 3.54 1.51
C LYS A 219 -4.93 5.00 1.79
N ALA A 220 -3.84 5.25 2.54
CA ALA A 220 -3.45 6.60 2.94
C ALA A 220 -2.70 7.40 1.86
N TRP A 221 -2.23 6.76 0.78
CA TRP A 221 -1.25 7.31 -0.17
C TRP A 221 -1.78 7.50 -1.61
N HIS A 222 -3.07 7.80 -1.72
CA HIS A 222 -3.68 8.27 -2.97
C HIS A 222 -4.01 9.75 -2.90
#